data_1354b4027d827ed5aa2b28bfee822963
#
_entry.id   1354b4027d827ed5aa2b28bfee822963
#
_cell.length_a   1.000
_cell.length_b   1.000
_cell.length_c   1.000
_cell.angle_alpha   90.00
_cell.angle_beta   90.00
_cell.angle_gamma   90.00
#
_symmetry.space_group_name_H-M   'P 1'
#
loop_
_entity.id
_entity.type
_entity.pdbx_description
1 polymer ?
#
loop_
_entity_poly.entity_id
_entity_poly.type
_entity_poly.pdbx_seq_one_letter_code
_entity_poly.pdbx_strand_id
1 'polypeptide(L)'
;MNIILAFDHSSTTIFVPDGYVSDVEHLRAYFFDWLYDNPQYMTCDEKGHTVCAYDAMAFLAYINQVILSSSNEKAYVIPATQTVHGKLYRLKF
;
A
#
# COMPACT_ATOMS: atom_id res chain seq x y z
N MET A 1 -1.12 -2.18 13.53
CA MET A 1 -1.75 -1.02 12.83
C MET A 1 -2.58 -1.54 11.66
N ASN A 2 -3.81 -1.12 11.57
CA ASN A 2 -4.71 -1.51 10.49
C ASN A 2 -4.98 -0.31 9.60
N ILE A 3 -4.81 -0.48 8.28
CA ILE A 3 -4.94 0.60 7.30
C ILE A 3 -5.91 0.17 6.21
N ILE A 4 -6.92 1.01 5.96
CA ILE A 4 -7.83 0.84 4.82
C ILE A 4 -7.21 1.56 3.62
N LEU A 5 -6.96 0.82 2.56
CA LEU A 5 -6.49 1.36 1.29
C LEU A 5 -7.71 1.58 0.40
N ALA A 6 -8.09 2.85 0.21
CA ALA A 6 -9.31 3.20 -0.52
C ALA A 6 -8.98 3.61 -1.96
N PHE A 7 -9.52 2.88 -2.92
CA PHE A 7 -9.43 3.17 -4.36
C PHE A 7 -10.81 3.61 -4.86
N ASP A 8 -10.90 4.08 -6.10
CA ASP A 8 -12.14 4.63 -6.64
C ASP A 8 -13.32 3.65 -6.60
N HIS A 9 -13.05 2.35 -6.83
CA HIS A 9 -14.09 1.32 -6.92
C HIS A 9 -13.92 0.18 -5.93
N SER A 10 -12.94 0.27 -5.03
CA SER A 10 -12.66 -0.82 -4.10
C SER A 10 -11.92 -0.32 -2.88
N SER A 11 -11.92 -1.12 -1.84
CA SER A 11 -11.07 -0.90 -0.66
C SER A 11 -10.50 -2.22 -0.18
N THR A 12 -9.30 -2.16 0.39
CA THR A 12 -8.61 -3.32 0.96
C THR A 12 -8.03 -2.91 2.29
N THR A 13 -8.23 -3.70 3.32
CA THR A 13 -7.64 -3.46 4.64
C THR A 13 -6.39 -4.31 4.78
N ILE A 14 -5.30 -3.68 5.24
CA ILE A 14 -4.04 -4.38 5.51
C ILE A 14 -3.65 -4.21 6.97
N PHE A 15 -2.90 -5.18 7.49
CA PHE A 15 -2.24 -5.09 8.78
C PHE A 15 -0.76 -4.80 8.56
N VAL A 16 -0.23 -3.82 9.30
CA VAL A 16 1.20 -3.48 9.33
C VAL A 16 1.67 -3.58 10.79
N PRO A 17 2.75 -4.29 11.08
CA PRO A 17 3.29 -4.36 12.44
C PRO A 17 3.55 -2.97 13.03
N ASP A 18 3.28 -2.81 14.32
CA ASP A 18 3.49 -1.54 15.01
C ASP A 18 4.98 -1.18 15.09
N GLY A 19 5.24 0.13 15.16
CA GLY A 19 6.61 0.63 15.36
C GLY A 19 7.38 0.93 14.08
N TYR A 20 6.85 0.60 12.92
CA TYR A 20 7.53 0.84 11.63
C TYR A 20 7.00 2.05 10.87
N VAL A 21 5.79 2.51 11.19
CA VAL A 21 5.15 3.65 10.53
C VAL A 21 4.78 4.68 11.58
N SER A 22 5.37 5.87 11.48
CA SER A 22 5.08 6.98 12.40
C SER A 22 4.01 7.93 11.85
N ASP A 23 3.86 7.99 10.53
CA ASP A 23 2.92 8.90 9.87
C ASP A 23 2.30 8.23 8.66
N VAL A 24 1.05 7.80 8.83
CA VAL A 24 0.30 7.10 7.78
C VAL A 24 0.05 8.00 6.57
N GLU A 25 -0.19 9.29 6.79
CA GLU A 25 -0.51 10.22 5.70
C GLU A 25 0.65 10.39 4.72
N HIS A 26 1.89 10.30 5.18
CA HIS A 26 3.07 10.40 4.32
C HIS A 26 3.38 9.12 3.56
N LEU A 27 2.82 7.97 3.94
CA LEU A 27 3.06 6.70 3.24
C LEU A 27 2.69 6.77 1.76
N ARG A 28 1.62 7.48 1.44
CA ARG A 28 1.15 7.62 0.06
C ARG A 28 2.20 8.31 -0.81
N ALA A 29 2.77 9.41 -0.32
CA ALA A 29 3.80 10.13 -1.06
C ALA A 29 5.06 9.30 -1.27
N TYR A 30 5.53 8.61 -0.24
CA TYR A 30 6.70 7.74 -0.33
C TYR A 30 6.45 6.55 -1.25
N PHE A 31 5.24 6.01 -1.24
CA PHE A 31 4.85 4.94 -2.15
C PHE A 31 4.93 5.38 -3.62
N PHE A 32 4.42 6.57 -3.94
CA PHE A 32 4.50 7.09 -5.31
C PHE A 32 5.94 7.34 -5.75
N ASP A 33 6.80 7.84 -4.86
CA ASP A 33 8.23 7.98 -5.16
C ASP A 33 8.87 6.62 -5.48
N TRP A 34 8.53 5.60 -4.71
CA TRP A 34 9.01 4.25 -4.94
C TRP A 34 8.51 3.66 -6.27
N LEU A 35 7.27 3.93 -6.65
CA LEU A 35 6.72 3.46 -7.92
C LEU A 35 7.51 3.97 -9.12
N TYR A 36 7.95 5.22 -9.09
CA TYR A 36 8.75 5.80 -10.18
C TYR A 36 10.08 5.07 -10.37
N ASP A 37 10.62 4.51 -9.28
CA ASP A 37 11.88 3.76 -9.33
C ASP A 37 11.69 2.27 -9.65
N ASN A 38 10.46 1.83 -9.87
CA ASN A 38 10.11 0.43 -10.13
C ASN A 38 9.33 0.29 -11.43
N PRO A 39 10.05 0.16 -12.58
CA PRO A 39 9.42 0.15 -13.91
C PRO A 39 8.39 -0.93 -14.13
N GLN A 40 8.39 -2.01 -13.32
CA GLN A 40 7.40 -3.08 -13.43
C GLN A 40 5.97 -2.61 -13.19
N TYR A 41 5.79 -1.46 -12.55
CA TYR A 41 4.47 -0.86 -12.32
C TYR A 41 4.12 0.21 -13.35
N MET A 42 4.95 0.38 -14.37
CA MET A 42 4.70 1.31 -15.47
C MET A 42 4.08 0.56 -16.64
N THR A 43 3.06 1.14 -17.24
CA THR A 43 2.41 0.58 -18.42
C THR A 43 2.08 1.71 -19.40
N CYS A 44 1.72 1.35 -20.61
CA CYS A 44 1.28 2.33 -21.62
C CYS A 44 -0.23 2.22 -21.81
N ASP A 45 -0.89 3.37 -21.91
CA ASP A 45 -2.31 3.40 -22.27
C ASP A 45 -2.48 3.20 -23.79
N GLU A 46 -3.73 3.23 -24.28
CA GLU A 46 -4.06 3.03 -25.69
C GLU A 46 -3.42 4.09 -26.60
N LYS A 47 -3.09 5.25 -26.06
CA LYS A 47 -2.47 6.36 -26.80
C LYS A 47 -0.96 6.36 -26.70
N GLY A 48 -0.36 5.37 -26.04
CA GLY A 48 1.08 5.28 -25.85
C GLY A 48 1.64 6.12 -24.71
N HIS A 49 0.78 6.71 -23.86
CA HIS A 49 1.24 7.44 -22.69
C HIS A 49 1.66 6.48 -21.59
N THR A 50 2.79 6.77 -20.94
CA THR A 50 3.25 5.98 -19.80
C THR A 50 2.44 6.36 -18.57
N VAL A 51 1.85 5.35 -17.91
CA VAL A 51 1.07 5.53 -16.69
C VAL A 51 1.51 4.52 -15.63
N CYS A 52 1.36 4.88 -14.36
CA CYS A 52 1.62 3.95 -13.26
C CYS A 52 0.41 3.06 -13.04
N ALA A 53 0.62 1.75 -13.11
CA ALA A 53 -0.40 0.76 -12.76
C ALA A 53 -0.13 0.29 -11.32
N TYR A 54 -1.01 0.60 -10.39
CA TYR A 54 -0.85 0.19 -9.00
C TYR A 54 -2.19 -0.18 -8.39
N ASP A 55 -2.12 -1.05 -7.39
CA ASP A 55 -3.27 -1.52 -6.61
C ASP A 55 -2.84 -1.74 -5.15
N ALA A 56 -3.72 -2.36 -4.35
CA ALA A 56 -3.42 -2.66 -2.96
C ALA A 56 -2.22 -3.59 -2.81
N MET A 57 -2.03 -4.53 -3.74
CA MET A 57 -0.90 -5.46 -3.69
C MET A 57 0.43 -4.77 -3.98
N ALA A 58 0.44 -3.76 -4.86
CA ALA A 58 1.62 -2.94 -5.10
C ALA A 58 2.01 -2.16 -3.83
N PHE A 59 1.04 -1.58 -3.15
CA PHE A 59 1.28 -0.88 -1.88
C PHE A 59 1.80 -1.84 -0.81
N LEU A 60 1.21 -3.03 -0.71
CA LEU A 60 1.66 -4.06 0.23
C LEU A 60 3.11 -4.47 -0.06
N ALA A 61 3.46 -4.64 -1.33
CA ALA A 61 4.83 -4.95 -1.74
C ALA A 61 5.80 -3.85 -1.31
N TYR A 62 5.44 -2.58 -1.49
CA TYR A 62 6.24 -1.45 -1.02
C TYR A 62 6.50 -1.54 0.49
N ILE A 63 5.44 -1.75 1.28
CA ILE A 63 5.57 -1.86 2.74
C ILE A 63 6.56 -2.99 3.11
N ASN A 64 6.39 -4.16 2.51
CA ASN A 64 7.21 -5.32 2.84
C ASN A 64 8.65 -5.21 2.34
N GLN A 65 8.88 -4.60 1.17
CA GLN A 65 10.21 -4.50 0.58
C GLN A 65 11.02 -3.32 1.11
N VAL A 66 10.39 -2.25 1.52
CA VAL A 66 11.06 -1.02 1.95
C VAL A 66 10.96 -0.84 3.45
N ILE A 67 9.75 -0.71 3.98
CA ILE A 67 9.54 -0.38 5.40
C ILE A 67 9.89 -1.56 6.31
N LEU A 68 9.51 -2.76 5.91
CA LEU A 68 9.74 -3.99 6.69
C LEU A 68 10.91 -4.82 6.16
N SER A 69 11.83 -4.22 5.40
CA SER A 69 12.94 -4.95 4.77
C SER A 69 13.81 -5.71 5.76
N SER A 70 14.02 -5.16 6.95
CA SER A 70 14.84 -5.80 8.00
C SER A 70 14.01 -6.49 9.09
N SER A 71 12.69 -6.52 8.93
CA SER A 71 11.79 -7.12 9.92
C SER A 71 11.52 -8.59 9.59
N ASN A 72 11.38 -9.41 10.65
CA ASN A 72 10.88 -10.77 10.52
C ASN A 72 9.37 -10.82 10.32
N GLU A 73 8.67 -9.76 10.69
CA GLU A 73 7.23 -9.63 10.51
C GLU A 73 6.93 -8.94 9.20
N LYS A 74 5.85 -9.35 8.54
CA LYS A 74 5.40 -8.79 7.26
C LYS A 74 3.98 -8.26 7.38
N ALA A 75 3.66 -7.26 6.55
CA ALA A 75 2.29 -6.78 6.38
C ALA A 75 1.50 -7.78 5.53
N TYR A 76 0.19 -7.84 5.74
CA TYR A 76 -0.68 -8.75 4.99
C TYR A 76 -2.09 -8.17 4.87
N VAL A 77 -2.82 -8.69 3.89
CA VAL A 77 -4.23 -8.32 3.67
C VAL A 77 -5.10 -8.97 4.72
N ILE A 78 -5.98 -8.17 5.33
CA ILE A 78 -7.00 -8.68 6.25
C ILE A 78 -8.23 -9.05 5.41
N PRO A 79 -8.72 -10.31 5.50
CA PRO A 79 -9.91 -10.72 4.77
C PRO A 79 -11.13 -9.85 5.10
N ALA A 80 -11.98 -9.57 4.12
CA ALA A 80 -13.16 -8.72 4.31
C ALA A 80 -14.15 -9.29 5.34
N THR A 81 -14.10 -10.60 5.57
CA THR A 81 -14.95 -11.29 6.55
C THR A 81 -14.43 -11.18 7.98
N GLN A 82 -13.19 -10.74 8.16
CA GLN A 82 -12.58 -10.62 9.47
C GLN A 82 -12.95 -9.29 10.12
N THR A 83 -13.38 -9.34 11.39
CA THR A 83 -13.63 -8.15 12.19
C THR A 83 -12.30 -7.54 12.64
N VAL A 84 -12.13 -6.24 12.43
CA VAL A 84 -10.94 -5.49 12.85
C VAL A 84 -11.28 -4.71 14.12
N HIS A 85 -10.43 -4.86 15.14
CA HIS A 85 -10.54 -4.15 16.40
C HIS A 85 -9.46 -3.07 16.51
N GLY A 86 -9.78 -1.99 17.23
CA GLY A 86 -8.86 -0.88 17.46
C GLY A 86 -8.96 0.20 16.40
N LYS A 87 -7.95 1.06 16.36
CA LYS A 87 -7.93 2.21 15.47
C LYS A 87 -7.69 1.79 14.02
N LEU A 88 -8.51 2.34 13.13
CA LEU A 88 -8.35 2.18 11.69
C LEU A 88 -7.83 3.47 11.07
N TYR A 89 -6.76 3.36 10.32
CA TYR A 89 -6.26 4.44 9.48
C TYR A 89 -6.81 4.27 8.07
N ARG A 90 -6.90 5.36 7.33
CA ARG A 90 -7.41 5.32 5.95
C ARG A 90 -6.48 6.10 5.04
N LEU A 91 -6.06 5.47 3.94
CA LEU A 91 -5.33 6.11 2.86
C LEU A 91 -6.20 6.07 1.61
N LYS A 92 -6.43 7.24 1.04
CA LYS A 92 -7.20 7.38 -0.19
C LYS A 92 -6.24 7.56 -1.37
N PHE A 93 -6.38 6.70 -2.34
CA PHE A 93 -5.57 6.73 -3.57
C PHE A 93 -6.32 7.33 -4.74
#